data_d7873c7de0120b54f6da67f407fc55a7
#
_entry.id   d7873c7de0120b54f6da67f407fc55a7
#
_cell.length_a   1.000
_cell.length_b   1.000
_cell.length_c   1.000
_cell.angle_alpha   90.00
_cell.angle_beta   90.00
_cell.angle_gamma   90.00
#
_symmetry.space_group_name_H-M   'P 1'
#
loop_
_entity.id
_entity.type
_entity.pdbx_description
1 polymer ?
#
loop_
_entity_poly.entity_id
_entity_poly.type
_entity_poly.pdbx_seq_one_letter_code
_entity_poly.pdbx_strand_id
1 'polypeptide(L)'
;FTGTPVDTKDAATVQVFGEVIHTYDIRQATEDHAVVPIYYEPRLAKLHLGNAEIEEEAEEIMDGIDQKDRNKIMWAAVEDAAGSDERVANVAKDILKHFTERSKTLEGKAMIVCMSRRNCVKMYNALTALEGCPEVAVVMTTNISKDPAAWKPHVRTKENTEAVKARFKDPDDPLKIVIVRHMGLTGFDN
;
A
#
# COMPACT_ATOMS: atom_id res chain seq x y z
N PHE A 1 -3.80 -23.08 -12.70
CA PHE A 1 -3.02 -21.89 -13.02
C PHE A 1 -3.21 -20.86 -11.90
N THR A 2 -2.12 -20.26 -11.39
CA THR A 2 -2.16 -19.18 -10.41
C THR A 2 -0.98 -18.24 -10.64
N GLY A 3 -1.18 -16.93 -10.45
CA GLY A 3 -0.12 -15.92 -10.45
C GLY A 3 0.55 -15.74 -9.08
N THR A 4 -0.02 -16.32 -8.03
CA THR A 4 0.46 -16.20 -6.66
C THR A 4 0.40 -17.56 -5.96
N PRO A 5 1.35 -18.49 -6.25
CA PRO A 5 1.39 -19.76 -5.55
C PRO A 5 1.61 -19.53 -4.05
N VAL A 6 0.84 -20.23 -3.24
CA VAL A 6 0.97 -20.18 -1.79
C VAL A 6 1.82 -21.35 -1.34
N ASP A 7 2.91 -21.05 -0.65
CA ASP A 7 3.79 -22.03 -0.01
C ASP A 7 3.93 -21.68 1.48
N THR A 8 2.95 -22.12 2.26
CA THR A 8 2.95 -21.99 3.72
C THR A 8 2.96 -23.37 4.36
N LYS A 9 3.29 -23.45 5.66
CA LYS A 9 3.28 -24.73 6.41
C LYS A 9 1.94 -25.46 6.35
N ASP A 10 0.85 -24.71 6.20
CA ASP A 10 -0.52 -25.25 6.22
C ASP A 10 -1.16 -25.40 4.82
N ALA A 11 -0.55 -24.85 3.77
CA ALA A 11 -1.07 -24.89 2.41
C ALA A 11 0.06 -24.80 1.39
N ALA A 12 0.70 -25.92 1.13
CA ALA A 12 1.70 -26.03 0.07
C ALA A 12 1.03 -26.36 -1.26
N THR A 13 1.09 -25.46 -2.21
CA THR A 13 0.52 -25.64 -3.56
C THR A 13 1.03 -26.92 -4.21
N VAL A 14 2.32 -27.23 -4.04
CA VAL A 14 2.96 -28.42 -4.58
C VAL A 14 2.39 -29.72 -3.99
N GLN A 15 2.05 -29.72 -2.69
CA GLN A 15 1.47 -30.90 -2.04
C GLN A 15 0.06 -31.22 -2.54
N VAL A 16 -0.70 -30.19 -2.93
CA VAL A 16 -2.10 -30.33 -3.38
C VAL A 16 -2.18 -30.58 -4.88
N PHE A 17 -1.36 -29.92 -5.69
CA PHE A 17 -1.49 -29.91 -7.15
C PHE A 17 -0.34 -30.61 -7.89
N GLY A 18 0.66 -31.12 -7.16
CA GLY A 18 1.87 -31.73 -7.74
C GLY A 18 2.93 -30.72 -8.11
N GLU A 19 3.99 -31.17 -8.75
CA GLU A 19 5.12 -30.33 -9.14
C GLU A 19 4.73 -29.29 -10.19
N VAL A 20 5.47 -28.17 -10.18
CA VAL A 20 5.30 -27.07 -11.14
C VAL A 20 5.68 -27.53 -12.54
N ILE A 21 4.73 -27.56 -13.46
CA ILE A 21 4.94 -27.96 -14.85
C ILE A 21 5.72 -26.89 -15.62
N HIS A 22 5.38 -25.62 -15.40
CA HIS A 22 6.00 -24.47 -16.06
C HIS A 22 5.79 -23.20 -15.26
N THR A 23 6.79 -22.32 -15.22
CA THR A 23 6.73 -20.99 -14.63
C THR A 23 6.96 -19.97 -15.72
N TYR A 24 5.98 -19.12 -15.96
CA TYR A 24 6.09 -17.95 -16.81
C TYR A 24 6.30 -16.72 -15.90
N ASP A 25 7.55 -16.32 -15.73
CA ASP A 25 7.91 -15.26 -14.80
C ASP A 25 7.89 -13.85 -15.46
N ILE A 26 8.05 -12.80 -14.64
CA ILE A 26 8.04 -11.41 -15.11
C ILE A 26 9.17 -11.14 -16.12
N ARG A 27 10.32 -11.79 -15.97
CA ARG A 27 11.44 -11.62 -16.90
C ARG A 27 11.07 -12.16 -18.27
N GLN A 28 10.55 -13.39 -18.33
CA GLN A 28 10.11 -14.00 -19.59
C GLN A 28 8.96 -13.20 -20.21
N ALA A 29 8.00 -12.75 -19.39
CA ALA A 29 6.90 -11.89 -19.86
C ALA A 29 7.37 -10.55 -20.41
N THR A 30 8.46 -10.00 -19.88
CA THR A 30 9.07 -8.75 -20.39
C THR A 30 9.84 -9.00 -21.69
N GLU A 31 10.59 -10.10 -21.79
CA GLU A 31 11.30 -10.52 -23.00
C GLU A 31 10.33 -10.79 -24.16
N ASP A 32 9.19 -11.40 -23.86
CA ASP A 32 8.10 -11.67 -24.81
C ASP A 32 7.23 -10.43 -25.12
N HIS A 33 7.53 -9.27 -24.53
CA HIS A 33 6.74 -8.04 -24.64
C HIS A 33 5.28 -8.17 -24.17
N ALA A 34 4.98 -9.15 -23.33
CA ALA A 34 3.66 -9.35 -22.75
C ALA A 34 3.38 -8.40 -21.58
N VAL A 35 4.42 -7.87 -20.94
CA VAL A 35 4.35 -6.85 -19.90
C VAL A 35 5.44 -5.80 -20.11
N VAL A 36 5.22 -4.61 -19.54
CA VAL A 36 6.22 -3.53 -19.55
C VAL A 36 7.30 -3.76 -18.47
N PRO A 37 8.55 -3.26 -18.68
CA PRO A 37 9.59 -3.35 -17.66
C PRO A 37 9.20 -2.65 -16.38
N ILE A 38 9.52 -3.28 -15.23
CA ILE A 38 9.36 -2.68 -13.91
C ILE A 38 10.71 -2.10 -13.47
N TYR A 39 10.73 -0.81 -13.19
CA TYR A 39 11.89 -0.12 -12.63
C TYR A 39 11.68 0.04 -11.12
N TYR A 40 12.53 -0.63 -10.34
CA TYR A 40 12.48 -0.59 -8.88
C TYR A 40 13.43 0.48 -8.33
N GLU A 41 12.89 1.46 -7.60
CA GLU A 41 13.64 2.50 -6.93
C GLU A 41 13.42 2.40 -5.40
N PRO A 42 14.36 1.78 -4.65
CA PRO A 42 14.23 1.66 -3.21
C PRO A 42 14.51 3.00 -2.52
N ARG A 43 13.57 3.47 -1.71
CA ARG A 43 13.70 4.67 -0.87
C ARG A 43 13.46 4.30 0.58
N LEU A 44 14.44 4.61 1.45
CA LEU A 44 14.36 4.32 2.87
C LEU A 44 13.78 5.53 3.62
N ALA A 45 12.55 5.41 4.07
CA ALA A 45 12.01 6.30 5.08
C ALA A 45 12.36 5.73 6.47
N LYS A 46 13.26 6.39 7.21
CA LYS A 46 13.67 5.95 8.55
C LYS A 46 12.45 5.84 9.47
N LEU A 47 12.31 4.68 10.10
CA LEU A 47 11.43 4.51 11.25
C LEU A 47 12.19 5.02 12.47
N HIS A 48 11.75 6.09 13.09
CA HIS A 48 12.16 6.42 14.45
C HIS A 48 11.30 5.57 15.40
N LEU A 49 11.75 4.34 15.68
CA LEU A 49 11.38 3.64 16.89
C LEU A 49 12.13 4.38 17.99
N GLY A 50 11.43 5.15 18.81
CA GLY A 50 12.05 5.88 19.90
C GLY A 50 12.68 4.88 20.85
N ASN A 51 13.96 5.08 21.13
CA ASN A 51 14.84 4.44 22.12
C ASN A 51 15.02 2.91 22.05
N ALA A 52 16.28 2.49 22.07
CA ALA A 52 16.69 1.09 22.28
C ALA A 52 16.15 0.49 23.61
N GLU A 53 15.85 1.33 24.59
CA GLU A 53 15.19 0.96 25.86
C GLU A 53 13.79 0.37 25.66
N ILE A 54 13.07 0.79 24.62
CA ILE A 54 11.72 0.25 24.30
C ILE A 54 11.81 -1.18 23.74
N GLU A 55 12.90 -1.55 23.08
CA GLU A 55 13.10 -2.91 22.56
C GLU A 55 13.34 -3.90 23.71
N GLU A 56 14.15 -3.53 24.72
CA GLU A 56 14.38 -4.37 25.90
C GLU A 56 13.12 -4.50 26.77
N GLU A 57 12.40 -3.41 27.04
CA GLU A 57 11.13 -3.45 27.78
C GLU A 57 10.05 -4.22 27.00
N ALA A 58 10.03 -4.15 25.67
CA ALA A 58 9.09 -4.90 24.84
C ALA A 58 9.39 -6.41 24.86
N GLU A 59 10.65 -6.83 24.91
CA GLU A 59 11.03 -8.24 25.05
C GLU A 59 10.63 -8.80 26.41
N GLU A 60 10.82 -8.07 27.50
CA GLU A 60 10.38 -8.48 28.84
C GLU A 60 8.84 -8.61 28.95
N ILE A 61 8.10 -7.66 28.36
CA ILE A 61 6.62 -7.68 28.35
C ILE A 61 6.09 -8.83 27.48
N MET A 62 6.83 -9.22 26.44
CA MET A 62 6.42 -10.30 25.54
C MET A 62 6.74 -11.69 26.07
N ASP A 63 7.50 -11.81 27.17
CA ASP A 63 7.78 -13.12 27.76
C ASP A 63 6.49 -13.75 28.31
N GLY A 64 6.18 -14.97 27.89
CA GLY A 64 4.93 -15.67 28.25
C GLY A 64 3.73 -15.42 27.32
N ILE A 65 3.83 -14.56 26.29
CA ILE A 65 2.76 -14.34 25.31
C ILE A 65 2.88 -15.34 24.16
N ASP A 66 1.76 -15.91 23.70
CA ASP A 66 1.72 -16.80 22.55
C ASP A 66 2.24 -16.10 21.27
N GLN A 67 2.97 -16.83 20.44
CA GLN A 67 3.62 -16.32 19.21
C GLN A 67 2.64 -15.56 18.29
N LYS A 68 1.39 -15.99 18.24
CA LYS A 68 0.35 -15.34 17.44
C LYS A 68 -0.01 -13.95 17.96
N ASP A 69 -0.04 -13.78 19.27
CA ASP A 69 -0.34 -12.49 19.90
C ASP A 69 0.88 -11.57 19.92
N ARG A 70 2.10 -12.12 20.07
CA ARG A 70 3.35 -11.38 19.84
C ARG A 70 3.38 -10.75 18.43
N ASN A 71 3.07 -11.52 17.40
CA ASN A 71 3.05 -11.03 16.03
C ASN A 71 2.03 -9.91 15.83
N LYS A 72 0.87 -9.96 16.49
CA LYS A 72 -0.13 -8.88 16.44
C LYS A 72 0.36 -7.60 17.10
N ILE A 73 1.00 -7.72 18.28
CA ILE A 73 1.55 -6.57 19.02
C ILE A 73 2.67 -5.91 18.20
N MET A 74 3.61 -6.70 17.70
CA MET A 74 4.69 -6.21 16.85
C MET A 74 4.15 -5.52 15.60
N TRP A 75 3.16 -6.12 14.94
CA TRP A 75 2.55 -5.51 13.75
C TRP A 75 1.86 -4.19 14.08
N ALA A 76 1.16 -4.11 15.21
CA ALA A 76 0.52 -2.88 15.66
C ALA A 76 1.54 -1.77 15.98
N ALA A 77 2.66 -2.11 16.60
CA ALA A 77 3.75 -1.18 16.89
C ALA A 77 4.42 -0.66 15.59
N VAL A 78 4.69 -1.55 14.65
CA VAL A 78 5.23 -1.18 13.33
C VAL A 78 4.23 -0.30 12.56
N GLU A 79 2.94 -0.62 12.59
CA GLU A 79 1.89 0.20 11.97
C GLU A 79 1.83 1.60 12.58
N ASP A 80 1.95 1.71 13.90
CA ASP A 80 1.89 2.98 14.62
C ASP A 80 3.13 3.84 14.33
N ALA A 81 4.32 3.24 14.38
CA ALA A 81 5.57 3.91 14.02
C ALA A 81 5.59 4.35 12.54
N ALA A 82 5.14 3.48 11.63
CA ALA A 82 5.00 3.80 10.22
C ALA A 82 3.97 4.89 9.95
N GLY A 83 2.95 5.00 10.78
CA GLY A 83 1.87 5.98 10.71
C GLY A 83 2.08 7.21 11.59
N SER A 84 3.27 7.45 12.15
CA SER A 84 3.55 8.69 12.89
C SER A 84 3.36 9.91 11.98
N ASP A 85 2.80 11.00 12.50
CA ASP A 85 2.43 12.16 11.68
C ASP A 85 3.64 12.82 11.02
N GLU A 86 4.76 12.89 11.73
CA GLU A 86 6.01 13.41 11.19
C GLU A 86 6.53 12.58 10.01
N ARG A 87 6.55 11.25 10.18
CA ARG A 87 6.99 10.33 9.13
C ARG A 87 6.08 10.40 7.91
N VAL A 88 4.76 10.36 8.12
CA VAL A 88 3.78 10.45 7.03
C VAL A 88 3.92 11.76 6.27
N ALA A 89 4.13 12.89 6.98
CA ALA A 89 4.36 14.18 6.34
C ALA A 89 5.65 14.21 5.51
N ASN A 90 6.75 13.62 6.02
CA ASN A 90 8.01 13.54 5.29
C ASN A 90 7.91 12.64 4.06
N VAL A 91 7.26 11.49 4.18
CA VAL A 91 7.01 10.57 3.06
C VAL A 91 6.09 11.22 2.02
N ALA A 92 5.05 11.93 2.44
CA ALA A 92 4.15 12.64 1.52
C ALA A 92 4.88 13.70 0.69
N LYS A 93 5.77 14.47 1.33
CA LYS A 93 6.63 15.45 0.63
C LYS A 93 7.55 14.78 -0.40
N ASP A 94 8.18 13.68 -0.03
CA ASP A 94 9.08 12.95 -0.94
C ASP A 94 8.30 12.35 -2.12
N ILE A 95 7.14 11.74 -1.86
CA ILE A 95 6.25 11.21 -2.90
C ILE A 95 5.82 12.31 -3.87
N LEU A 96 5.32 13.44 -3.36
CA LEU A 96 4.87 14.53 -4.21
C LEU A 96 6.00 15.10 -5.05
N LYS A 97 7.16 15.34 -4.45
CA LYS A 97 8.35 15.79 -5.18
C LYS A 97 8.72 14.82 -6.31
N HIS A 98 8.84 13.55 -5.99
CA HIS A 98 9.19 12.51 -6.96
C HIS A 98 8.13 12.40 -8.08
N PHE A 99 6.85 12.41 -7.72
CA PHE A 99 5.76 12.40 -8.69
C PHE A 99 5.83 13.60 -9.64
N THR A 100 6.02 14.80 -9.10
CA THR A 100 6.12 16.04 -9.88
C THR A 100 7.33 16.03 -10.82
N GLU A 101 8.49 15.57 -10.35
CA GLU A 101 9.69 15.46 -11.18
C GLU A 101 9.50 14.44 -12.31
N ARG A 102 8.94 13.27 -12.01
CA ARG A 102 8.69 12.22 -12.98
C ARG A 102 7.66 12.65 -14.04
N SER A 103 6.61 13.35 -13.62
CA SER A 103 5.54 13.82 -14.50
C SER A 103 5.98 14.85 -15.53
N LYS A 104 7.16 15.46 -15.34
CA LYS A 104 7.77 16.35 -16.38
C LYS A 104 8.29 15.59 -17.59
N THR A 105 8.64 14.33 -17.41
CA THR A 105 9.24 13.50 -18.46
C THR A 105 8.28 12.45 -18.97
N LEU A 106 7.44 11.91 -18.11
CA LEU A 106 6.50 10.85 -18.42
C LEU A 106 5.17 11.16 -17.74
N GLU A 107 4.16 11.44 -18.55
CA GLU A 107 2.80 11.54 -18.03
C GLU A 107 2.35 10.19 -17.46
N GLY A 108 1.64 10.25 -16.34
CA GLY A 108 1.16 9.02 -15.70
C GLY A 108 0.44 9.30 -14.40
N LYS A 109 -0.02 8.21 -13.79
CA LYS A 109 -0.74 8.23 -12.52
C LYS A 109 0.03 7.42 -11.47
N ALA A 110 -0.26 7.68 -10.20
CA ALA A 110 0.42 7.01 -9.09
C ALA A 110 -0.57 6.28 -8.19
N MET A 111 -0.20 5.07 -7.79
CA MET A 111 -0.91 4.32 -6.75
C MET A 111 -0.03 4.25 -5.50
N ILE A 112 -0.56 4.70 -4.36
CA ILE A 112 0.11 4.62 -3.06
C ILE A 112 -0.53 3.50 -2.26
N VAL A 113 0.27 2.53 -1.86
CA VAL A 113 -0.20 1.40 -1.03
C VAL A 113 0.23 1.64 0.42
N CYS A 114 -0.74 1.74 1.31
CA CYS A 114 -0.50 1.93 2.74
C CYS A 114 -0.76 0.66 3.54
N MET A 115 -0.09 0.54 4.68
CA MET A 115 -0.21 -0.62 5.58
C MET A 115 -1.61 -0.77 6.19
N SER A 116 -2.29 0.34 6.46
CA SER A 116 -3.61 0.33 7.10
C SER A 116 -4.53 1.42 6.54
N ARG A 117 -5.83 1.28 6.83
CA ARG A 117 -6.85 2.29 6.46
C ARG A 117 -6.58 3.63 7.13
N ARG A 118 -6.11 3.62 8.39
CA ARG A 118 -5.70 4.81 9.12
C ARG A 118 -4.57 5.53 8.39
N ASN A 119 -3.57 4.79 7.94
CA ASN A 119 -2.45 5.35 7.20
C ASN A 119 -2.85 5.86 5.82
N CYS A 120 -3.85 5.26 5.15
CA CYS A 120 -4.43 5.83 3.92
C CYS A 120 -5.00 7.23 4.15
N VAL A 121 -5.79 7.42 5.21
CA VAL A 121 -6.39 8.72 5.52
C VAL A 121 -5.32 9.74 5.95
N LYS A 122 -4.34 9.34 6.78
CA LYS A 122 -3.22 10.21 7.16
C LYS A 122 -2.40 10.65 5.94
N MET A 123 -2.09 9.73 5.04
CA MET A 123 -1.37 10.03 3.80
C MET A 123 -2.16 10.97 2.90
N TYR A 124 -3.46 10.77 2.76
CA TYR A 124 -4.34 11.67 2.02
C TYR A 124 -4.29 13.09 2.59
N ASN A 125 -4.48 13.24 3.90
CA ASN A 125 -4.44 14.54 4.56
C ASN A 125 -3.07 15.22 4.41
N ALA A 126 -1.99 14.46 4.55
CA ALA A 126 -0.63 14.98 4.40
C ALA A 126 -0.36 15.45 2.97
N LEU A 127 -0.76 14.68 1.95
CA LEU A 127 -0.58 15.05 0.54
C LEU A 127 -1.41 16.27 0.15
N THR A 128 -2.70 16.27 0.51
CA THR A 128 -3.62 17.36 0.13
C THR A 128 -3.32 18.67 0.83
N ALA A 129 -2.55 18.65 1.92
CA ALA A 129 -2.06 19.86 2.57
C ALA A 129 -0.83 20.49 1.87
N LEU A 130 -0.22 19.79 0.91
CA LEU A 130 0.95 20.27 0.18
C LEU A 130 0.53 21.08 -1.03
N GLU A 131 1.22 22.20 -1.27
CA GLU A 131 1.03 23.00 -2.46
C GLU A 131 1.43 22.22 -3.73
N GLY A 132 0.65 22.36 -4.79
CA GLY A 132 0.89 21.67 -6.05
C GLY A 132 0.49 20.19 -6.06
N CYS A 133 -0.16 19.68 -5.00
CA CYS A 133 -0.67 18.33 -5.00
C CYS A 133 -1.82 18.18 -6.02
N PRO A 134 -1.74 17.19 -6.93
CA PRO A 134 -2.84 16.91 -7.86
C PRO A 134 -4.06 16.33 -7.12
N GLU A 135 -5.14 16.06 -7.84
CA GLU A 135 -6.29 15.40 -7.24
C GLU A 135 -5.92 14.00 -6.74
N VAL A 136 -6.31 13.72 -5.50
CA VAL A 136 -6.03 12.47 -4.79
C VAL A 136 -7.34 11.83 -4.35
N ALA A 137 -7.47 10.52 -4.48
CA ALA A 137 -8.59 9.76 -3.93
C ALA A 137 -8.11 8.61 -3.04
N VAL A 138 -8.87 8.31 -1.98
CA VAL A 138 -8.67 7.10 -1.17
C VAL A 138 -9.69 6.05 -1.61
N VAL A 139 -9.22 4.83 -1.85
CA VAL A 139 -10.07 3.67 -2.12
C VAL A 139 -9.76 2.59 -1.09
N MET A 140 -10.70 2.36 -0.19
CA MET A 140 -10.58 1.39 0.88
C MET A 140 -11.94 0.80 1.25
N THR A 141 -11.95 -0.39 1.85
CA THR A 141 -13.15 -0.94 2.45
C THR A 141 -13.56 -0.10 3.67
N THR A 142 -14.84 0.19 3.81
CA THR A 142 -15.38 1.02 4.89
C THR A 142 -16.44 0.27 5.68
N ASN A 143 -16.52 0.58 6.97
CA ASN A 143 -17.60 0.13 7.86
C ASN A 143 -18.22 1.35 8.53
N ILE A 144 -19.36 1.79 7.99
CA ILE A 144 -20.02 3.04 8.38
C ILE A 144 -20.31 3.12 9.90
N SER A 145 -20.58 1.96 10.53
CA SER A 145 -20.93 1.90 11.95
C SER A 145 -19.72 1.87 12.89
N LYS A 146 -18.54 1.50 12.40
CA LYS A 146 -17.34 1.30 13.23
C LYS A 146 -16.21 2.27 12.90
N ASP A 147 -16.22 2.86 11.71
CA ASP A 147 -15.15 3.74 11.25
C ASP A 147 -15.27 5.14 11.88
N PRO A 148 -14.15 5.81 12.19
CA PRO A 148 -14.15 7.16 12.73
C PRO A 148 -14.91 8.15 11.83
N ALA A 149 -15.58 9.13 12.43
CA ALA A 149 -16.33 10.15 11.70
C ALA A 149 -15.46 10.93 10.68
N ALA A 150 -14.17 11.12 10.97
CA ALA A 150 -13.21 11.76 10.09
C ALA A 150 -12.98 11.00 8.76
N TRP A 151 -13.36 9.72 8.68
CA TRP A 151 -13.20 8.92 7.46
C TRP A 151 -14.41 9.01 6.53
N LYS A 152 -15.50 9.67 6.94
CA LYS A 152 -16.72 9.83 6.13
C LYS A 152 -16.47 10.32 4.70
N PRO A 153 -15.57 11.29 4.44
CA PRO A 153 -15.26 11.73 3.07
C PRO A 153 -14.72 10.63 2.16
N HIS A 154 -14.17 9.55 2.74
CA HIS A 154 -13.57 8.42 2.02
C HIS A 154 -14.51 7.20 1.95
N VAL A 155 -15.69 7.28 2.58
CA VAL A 155 -16.70 6.22 2.49
C VAL A 155 -17.33 6.26 1.10
N ARG A 156 -17.25 5.15 0.39
CA ARG A 156 -17.77 5.04 -0.98
C ARG A 156 -18.73 3.87 -1.10
N THR A 157 -19.76 4.04 -1.89
CA THR A 157 -20.56 2.92 -2.40
C THR A 157 -19.76 2.14 -3.45
N LYS A 158 -20.27 0.98 -3.85
CA LYS A 158 -19.64 0.19 -4.92
C LYS A 158 -19.59 1.01 -6.23
N GLU A 159 -20.68 1.68 -6.58
CA GLU A 159 -20.77 2.51 -7.78
C GLU A 159 -19.76 3.67 -7.76
N ASN A 160 -19.65 4.35 -6.62
CA ASN A 160 -18.67 5.43 -6.46
C ASN A 160 -17.22 4.93 -6.49
N THR A 161 -16.97 3.71 -6.04
CA THR A 161 -15.66 3.08 -6.15
C THR A 161 -15.31 2.78 -7.59
N GLU A 162 -16.25 2.23 -8.37
CA GLU A 162 -16.05 1.97 -9.80
C GLU A 162 -15.90 3.29 -10.60
N ALA A 163 -16.62 4.33 -10.23
CA ALA A 163 -16.45 5.66 -10.83
C ALA A 163 -15.04 6.21 -10.59
N VAL A 164 -14.48 6.07 -9.37
CA VAL A 164 -13.09 6.48 -9.09
C VAL A 164 -12.10 5.65 -9.91
N LYS A 165 -12.33 4.35 -10.04
CA LYS A 165 -11.46 3.49 -10.88
C LYS A 165 -11.51 3.90 -12.35
N ALA A 166 -12.71 4.20 -12.88
CA ALA A 166 -12.87 4.66 -14.27
C ALA A 166 -12.12 5.99 -14.48
N ARG A 167 -12.26 6.95 -13.57
CA ARG A 167 -11.50 8.22 -13.60
C ARG A 167 -9.99 7.97 -13.53
N PHE A 168 -9.55 7.03 -12.70
CA PHE A 168 -8.13 6.72 -12.56
C PHE A 168 -7.55 6.05 -13.81
N LYS A 169 -8.35 5.32 -14.59
CA LYS A 169 -7.96 4.75 -15.88
C LYS A 169 -7.90 5.77 -17.02
N ASP A 170 -8.65 6.86 -16.92
CA ASP A 170 -8.64 7.91 -17.91
C ASP A 170 -7.38 8.78 -17.77
N PRO A 171 -6.43 8.77 -18.72
CA PRO A 171 -5.19 9.53 -18.62
C PRO A 171 -5.42 11.04 -18.51
N ASP A 172 -6.49 11.57 -19.09
CA ASP A 172 -6.80 12.99 -19.13
C ASP A 172 -7.51 13.48 -17.85
N ASP A 173 -8.07 12.57 -17.04
CA ASP A 173 -8.73 12.93 -15.78
C ASP A 173 -7.73 13.55 -14.78
N PRO A 174 -8.11 14.63 -14.08
CA PRO A 174 -7.27 15.30 -13.07
C PRO A 174 -6.94 14.42 -11.85
N LEU A 175 -7.64 13.31 -11.62
CA LEU A 175 -7.31 12.33 -10.60
C LEU A 175 -6.01 11.63 -10.96
N LYS A 176 -4.90 12.06 -10.38
CA LYS A 176 -3.56 11.53 -10.67
C LYS A 176 -3.03 10.57 -9.62
N ILE A 177 -3.54 10.62 -8.39
CA ILE A 177 -3.04 9.78 -7.30
C ILE A 177 -4.20 9.02 -6.64
N VAL A 178 -4.06 7.71 -6.47
CA VAL A 178 -4.98 6.87 -5.70
C VAL A 178 -4.26 6.22 -4.54
N ILE A 179 -4.83 6.30 -3.34
CA ILE A 179 -4.30 5.68 -2.13
C ILE A 179 -5.15 4.46 -1.78
N VAL A 180 -4.50 3.31 -1.64
CA VAL A 180 -5.16 2.03 -1.34
C VAL A 180 -4.47 1.31 -0.19
N ARG A 181 -5.18 0.35 0.44
CA ARG A 181 -4.56 -0.59 1.38
C ARG A 181 -4.18 -1.90 0.70
N HIS A 182 -5.13 -2.59 0.10
CA HIS A 182 -4.96 -3.89 -0.57
C HIS A 182 -5.65 -3.95 -1.93
N MET A 183 -6.53 -3.01 -2.22
CA MET A 183 -7.33 -3.03 -3.45
C MET A 183 -6.45 -2.64 -4.64
N GLY A 184 -6.59 -3.37 -5.72
CA GLY A 184 -5.87 -3.06 -6.96
C GLY A 184 -4.41 -3.50 -7.01
N LEU A 185 -3.92 -4.31 -6.04
CA LEU A 185 -2.55 -4.87 -6.08
C LEU A 185 -2.39 -5.95 -7.14
N THR A 186 -3.47 -6.63 -7.49
CA THR A 186 -3.51 -7.63 -8.55
C THR A 186 -4.75 -7.42 -9.41
N GLY A 187 -4.63 -7.65 -10.72
CA GLY A 187 -5.74 -7.53 -11.65
C GLY A 187 -6.26 -6.10 -11.87
N PHE A 188 -5.51 -5.08 -11.47
CA PHE A 188 -5.77 -3.70 -11.83
C PHE A 188 -4.98 -3.37 -13.09
N ASP A 189 -5.68 -3.42 -14.20
CA ASP A 189 -5.17 -3.07 -15.51
C ASP A 189 -5.48 -1.60 -15.80
N ASN A 190 -4.47 -0.83 -16.17
CA ASN A 190 -4.59 0.61 -16.42
C ASN A 190 -4.19 0.93 -17.85
#